data_ce6e38624588a77df2bf981eb19ee47d
#
_entry.id   ce6e38624588a77df2bf981eb19ee47d
#
_cell.length_a   1.000
_cell.length_b   1.000
_cell.length_c   1.000
_cell.angle_alpha   90.00
_cell.angle_beta   90.00
_cell.angle_gamma   90.00
#
_symmetry.space_group_name_H-M   'P 1'
#
loop_
_entity.id
_entity.type
_entity.pdbx_description
1 polymer ?
#
loop_
_entity_poly.entity_id
_entity_poly.type
_entity_poly.pdbx_seq_one_letter_code
_entity_poly.pdbx_strand_id
1 'polypeptide(L)'
;KGKKYVVRSHMCDKAYKKAHEKLTEEVKTLAHSSDDTAQFMQLQKYNSVVAGLHEYYCIATETTADFGKLAFSINKQLRNRLKGDVSRKGSLKNGFIKDKYGKSRQLRFLHERPIVPVGAVPQKNAQNKRKNINKYTVKGRELIHKNLTINTDAMLWLMRNPVKGRSI
;
A
#
# COMPACT_ATOMS: atom_id res chain seq x y z
N LYS A 1 20.38 -2.80 34.24
CA LYS A 1 19.65 -2.25 33.07
C LYS A 1 18.32 -2.96 32.97
N GLY A 2 17.18 -2.28 33.27
CA GLY A 2 15.85 -2.89 33.21
C GLY A 2 15.48 -3.30 31.80
N LYS A 3 14.82 -4.47 31.64
CA LYS A 3 14.26 -4.92 30.35
C LYS A 3 13.18 -3.95 29.89
N LYS A 4 13.34 -3.35 28.71
CA LYS A 4 12.29 -2.53 28.09
C LYS A 4 11.38 -3.42 27.29
N TYR A 5 10.10 -3.43 27.63
CA TYR A 5 9.05 -4.09 26.83
C TYR A 5 8.66 -3.19 25.67
N VAL A 6 8.62 -3.75 24.46
CA VAL A 6 8.21 -3.04 23.23
C VAL A 6 6.98 -3.77 22.67
N VAL A 7 5.91 -3.02 22.46
CA VAL A 7 4.73 -3.55 21.78
C VAL A 7 5.03 -3.67 20.28
N ARG A 8 4.83 -4.85 19.73
CA ARG A 8 4.94 -5.13 18.29
C ARG A 8 3.57 -5.44 17.72
N SER A 9 3.23 -4.80 16.60
CA SER A 9 1.98 -5.04 15.90
C SER A 9 2.23 -5.71 14.55
N HIS A 10 1.47 -6.76 14.28
CA HIS A 10 1.51 -7.57 13.07
C HIS A 10 0.20 -7.53 12.32
N MET A 11 0.22 -7.93 11.07
CA MET A 11 -0.98 -8.33 10.35
C MET A 11 -1.50 -9.63 10.97
N CYS A 12 -2.79 -9.68 11.36
CA CYS A 12 -3.35 -10.92 11.90
C CYS A 12 -3.45 -12.01 10.82
N ASP A 13 -3.41 -13.29 11.22
CA ASP A 13 -3.39 -14.43 10.29
C ASP A 13 -4.55 -14.43 9.29
N LYS A 14 -5.75 -14.06 9.74
CA LYS A 14 -6.93 -13.95 8.87
C LYS A 14 -6.73 -12.89 7.78
N ALA A 15 -6.20 -11.74 8.16
CA ALA A 15 -5.93 -10.65 7.20
C ALA A 15 -4.78 -11.02 6.25
N TYR A 16 -3.74 -11.69 6.76
CA TYR A 16 -2.64 -12.20 5.95
C TYR A 16 -3.14 -13.19 4.87
N LYS A 17 -3.94 -14.18 5.26
CA LYS A 17 -4.53 -15.15 4.32
C LYS A 17 -5.37 -14.45 3.26
N LYS A 18 -6.26 -13.55 3.68
CA LYS A 18 -7.09 -12.77 2.75
C LYS A 18 -6.27 -11.91 1.78
N ALA A 19 -5.22 -11.25 2.25
CA ALA A 19 -4.31 -10.49 1.40
C ALA A 19 -3.57 -11.38 0.41
N HIS A 20 -3.07 -12.54 0.87
CA HIS A 20 -2.40 -13.51 0.01
C HIS A 20 -3.32 -14.08 -1.07
N GLU A 21 -4.53 -14.49 -0.72
CA GLU A 21 -5.53 -15.00 -1.65
C GLU A 21 -5.90 -13.93 -2.69
N LYS A 22 -6.16 -12.70 -2.23
CA LYS A 22 -6.49 -11.58 -3.13
C LYS A 22 -5.37 -11.28 -4.12
N LEU A 23 -4.12 -11.17 -3.64
CA LEU A 23 -2.98 -10.92 -4.52
C LEU A 23 -2.71 -12.09 -5.48
N THR A 24 -2.90 -13.32 -5.02
CA THR A 24 -2.80 -14.51 -5.89
C THR A 24 -3.82 -14.48 -7.01
N GLU A 25 -5.06 -14.09 -6.72
CA GLU A 25 -6.12 -13.96 -7.71
C GLU A 25 -5.80 -12.84 -8.73
N GLU A 26 -5.36 -11.68 -8.26
CA GLU A 26 -4.97 -10.58 -9.17
C GLU A 26 -3.80 -10.98 -10.09
N VAL A 27 -2.83 -11.75 -9.59
CA VAL A 27 -1.72 -12.27 -10.42
C VAL A 27 -2.19 -13.30 -11.44
N LYS A 28 -3.15 -14.16 -11.06
CA LYS A 28 -3.75 -15.12 -12.01
C LYS A 28 -4.47 -14.38 -13.14
N THR A 29 -5.33 -13.43 -12.79
CA THR A 29 -6.09 -12.65 -13.78
C THR A 29 -5.14 -11.85 -14.70
N LEU A 30 -4.09 -11.26 -14.13
CA LEU A 30 -3.07 -10.54 -14.90
C LEU A 30 -2.37 -11.44 -15.94
N ALA A 31 -2.07 -12.69 -15.57
CA ALA A 31 -1.41 -13.64 -16.45
C ALA A 31 -2.32 -14.23 -17.54
N HIS A 32 -3.65 -14.18 -17.35
CA HIS A 32 -4.63 -14.71 -18.31
C HIS A 32 -5.34 -13.60 -19.10
N SER A 33 -4.85 -12.36 -19.01
CA SER A 33 -5.43 -11.25 -19.78
C SER A 33 -5.29 -11.50 -21.28
N SER A 34 -6.38 -11.28 -22.02
CA SER A 34 -6.50 -11.64 -23.44
C SER A 34 -5.74 -10.72 -24.38
N ASP A 35 -5.57 -9.46 -24.00
CA ASP A 35 -4.93 -8.43 -24.81
C ASP A 35 -4.14 -7.42 -23.94
N ASP A 36 -3.37 -6.54 -24.58
CA ASP A 36 -2.54 -5.54 -23.90
C ASP A 36 -3.38 -4.54 -23.09
N THR A 37 -4.58 -4.19 -23.55
CA THR A 37 -5.47 -3.26 -22.86
C THR A 37 -6.03 -3.90 -21.58
N ALA A 38 -6.55 -5.12 -21.67
CA ALA A 38 -7.02 -5.87 -20.53
C ALA A 38 -5.89 -6.12 -19.51
N GLN A 39 -4.71 -6.45 -19.99
CA GLN A 39 -3.52 -6.64 -19.15
C GLN A 39 -3.14 -5.34 -18.43
N PHE A 40 -3.20 -4.20 -19.12
CA PHE A 40 -2.93 -2.89 -18.52
C PHE A 40 -3.94 -2.56 -17.40
N MET A 41 -5.23 -2.75 -17.66
CA MET A 41 -6.27 -2.51 -16.65
C MET A 41 -6.09 -3.42 -15.44
N GLN A 42 -5.77 -4.68 -15.67
CA GLN A 42 -5.52 -5.63 -14.60
C GLN A 42 -4.24 -5.31 -13.81
N LEU A 43 -3.19 -4.84 -14.47
CA LEU A 43 -1.98 -4.36 -13.80
C LEU A 43 -2.27 -3.14 -12.90
N GLN A 44 -3.09 -2.19 -13.38
CA GLN A 44 -3.53 -1.05 -12.57
C GLN A 44 -4.30 -1.50 -11.32
N LYS A 45 -5.19 -2.49 -11.48
CA LYS A 45 -5.95 -3.07 -10.37
C LYS A 45 -5.02 -3.76 -9.36
N TYR A 46 -4.09 -4.59 -9.81
CA TYR A 46 -3.07 -5.20 -8.96
C TYR A 46 -2.27 -4.14 -8.19
N ASN A 47 -1.77 -3.11 -8.89
CA ASN A 47 -1.01 -2.02 -8.27
C ASN A 47 -1.83 -1.28 -7.22
N SER A 48 -3.11 -1.04 -7.47
CA SER A 48 -4.04 -0.39 -6.53
C SER A 48 -4.27 -1.24 -5.27
N VAL A 49 -4.44 -2.56 -5.44
CA VAL A 49 -4.59 -3.49 -4.31
C VAL A 49 -3.34 -3.50 -3.43
N VAL A 50 -2.14 -3.60 -4.03
CA VAL A 50 -0.87 -3.57 -3.28
C VAL A 50 -0.70 -2.23 -2.56
N ALA A 51 -0.94 -1.11 -3.25
CA ALA A 51 -0.83 0.23 -2.67
C ALA A 51 -1.80 0.45 -1.51
N GLY A 52 -3.04 -0.04 -1.63
CA GLY A 52 -4.05 0.00 -0.57
C GLY A 52 -3.64 -0.81 0.66
N LEU A 53 -3.12 -2.02 0.47
CA LEU A 53 -2.57 -2.82 1.57
C LEU A 53 -1.40 -2.12 2.25
N HIS A 54 -0.49 -1.52 1.50
CA HIS A 54 0.63 -0.75 2.05
C HIS A 54 0.15 0.44 2.88
N GLU A 55 -0.82 1.22 2.38
CA GLU A 55 -1.32 2.39 3.09
C GLU A 55 -2.05 2.01 4.38
N TYR A 56 -2.79 0.90 4.37
CA TYR A 56 -3.49 0.42 5.55
C TYR A 56 -2.54 -0.10 6.65
N TYR A 57 -1.51 -0.86 6.27
CA TYR A 57 -0.61 -1.50 7.24
C TYR A 57 0.69 -0.73 7.51
N CYS A 58 0.94 0.39 6.84
CA CYS A 58 2.21 1.13 6.94
C CYS A 58 2.57 1.60 8.37
N ILE A 59 1.59 1.67 9.26
CA ILE A 59 1.77 2.08 10.67
C ILE A 59 2.10 0.92 11.62
N ALA A 60 1.92 -0.34 11.21
CA ALA A 60 2.24 -1.50 12.02
C ALA A 60 3.77 -1.66 12.14
N THR A 61 4.24 -2.15 13.30
CA THR A 61 5.69 -2.18 13.59
C THR A 61 6.44 -3.27 12.85
N GLU A 62 5.80 -4.42 12.60
CA GLU A 62 6.41 -5.59 11.93
C GLU A 62 5.94 -5.75 10.47
N THR A 63 5.41 -4.69 9.89
CA THR A 63 4.88 -4.67 8.52
C THR A 63 5.90 -5.18 7.49
N THR A 64 7.16 -4.81 7.64
CA THR A 64 8.21 -5.24 6.71
C THR A 64 8.39 -6.75 6.69
N ALA A 65 8.30 -7.41 7.86
CA ALA A 65 8.40 -8.86 7.97
C ALA A 65 7.19 -9.56 7.34
N ASP A 66 5.98 -9.07 7.62
CA ASP A 66 4.73 -9.63 7.09
C ASP A 66 4.67 -9.51 5.57
N PHE A 67 4.94 -8.32 5.04
CA PHE A 67 4.98 -8.09 3.59
C PHE A 67 6.18 -8.75 2.91
N GLY A 68 7.28 -9.00 3.63
CA GLY A 68 8.40 -9.80 3.13
C GLY A 68 7.98 -11.24 2.81
N LYS A 69 7.21 -11.86 3.71
CA LYS A 69 6.64 -13.20 3.49
C LYS A 69 5.65 -13.23 2.33
N LEU A 70 4.72 -12.24 2.27
CA LEU A 70 3.80 -12.10 1.14
C LEU A 70 4.55 -11.92 -0.18
N ALA A 71 5.55 -11.05 -0.22
CA ALA A 71 6.34 -10.77 -1.40
C ALA A 71 7.08 -12.00 -1.93
N PHE A 72 7.61 -12.83 -1.05
CA PHE A 72 8.27 -14.07 -1.46
C PHE A 72 7.33 -14.96 -2.28
N SER A 73 6.12 -15.20 -1.77
CA SER A 73 5.12 -16.02 -2.46
C SER A 73 4.61 -15.38 -3.75
N ILE A 74 4.21 -14.10 -3.69
CA ILE A 74 3.62 -13.39 -4.84
C ILE A 74 4.64 -13.16 -5.95
N ASN A 75 5.89 -12.81 -5.62
CA ASN A 75 6.95 -12.64 -6.62
C ASN A 75 7.30 -13.96 -7.33
N LYS A 76 7.24 -15.09 -6.61
CA LYS A 76 7.40 -16.42 -7.22
C LYS A 76 6.27 -16.69 -8.22
N GLN A 77 5.02 -16.36 -7.87
CA GLN A 77 3.87 -16.53 -8.76
C GLN A 77 3.96 -15.61 -9.98
N LEU A 78 4.30 -14.32 -9.80
CA LEU A 78 4.51 -13.38 -10.90
C LEU A 78 5.57 -13.90 -11.88
N ARG A 79 6.72 -14.34 -11.36
CA ARG A 79 7.80 -14.89 -12.19
C ARG A 79 7.38 -16.15 -12.97
N ASN A 80 6.65 -17.05 -12.31
CA ASN A 80 6.25 -18.31 -12.94
C ASN A 80 5.15 -18.14 -13.98
N ARG A 81 4.23 -17.17 -13.77
CA ARG A 81 3.07 -16.97 -14.66
C ARG A 81 3.35 -16.00 -15.80
N LEU A 82 4.18 -14.98 -15.55
CA LEU A 82 4.54 -13.94 -16.52
C LEU A 82 6.00 -14.16 -17.02
N LYS A 83 6.32 -15.39 -17.38
CA LYS A 83 7.65 -15.80 -17.84
C LYS A 83 8.16 -14.88 -18.96
N GLY A 84 9.32 -14.26 -18.74
CA GLY A 84 9.98 -13.44 -19.77
C GLY A 84 9.45 -12.00 -19.89
N ASP A 85 8.19 -11.75 -19.56
CA ASP A 85 7.56 -10.44 -19.73
C ASP A 85 7.91 -9.47 -18.60
N VAL A 86 8.31 -10.01 -17.43
CA VAL A 86 8.72 -9.22 -16.28
C VAL A 86 10.19 -8.91 -16.30
N SER A 87 10.55 -7.65 -16.38
CA SER A 87 11.93 -7.16 -16.43
C SER A 87 12.30 -6.27 -15.23
N ARG A 88 13.61 -5.98 -15.10
CA ARG A 88 14.13 -4.95 -14.20
C ARG A 88 14.25 -3.60 -14.87
N LYS A 89 14.17 -3.56 -16.20
CA LYS A 89 14.29 -2.36 -17.02
C LYS A 89 12.90 -1.87 -17.40
N GLY A 90 12.68 -0.57 -17.30
CA GLY A 90 11.43 0.06 -17.68
C GLY A 90 11.46 1.54 -17.35
N SER A 91 10.47 2.28 -17.85
CA SER A 91 10.35 3.71 -17.64
C SER A 91 9.39 4.03 -16.49
N LEU A 92 9.85 4.83 -15.53
CA LEU A 92 9.02 5.41 -14.49
C LEU A 92 8.64 6.83 -14.88
N LYS A 93 7.42 7.02 -15.34
CA LYS A 93 6.84 8.36 -15.48
C LYS A 93 6.66 9.01 -14.11
N ASN A 94 6.68 10.34 -14.05
CA ASN A 94 6.39 11.07 -12.83
C ASN A 94 4.99 10.68 -12.29
N GLY A 95 4.87 10.51 -10.98
CA GLY A 95 3.62 10.16 -10.35
C GLY A 95 3.80 9.25 -9.14
N PHE A 96 2.68 8.82 -8.56
CA PHE A 96 2.60 8.08 -7.31
C PHE A 96 3.58 6.90 -7.19
N ILE A 97 3.71 6.06 -8.24
CA ILE A 97 4.60 4.88 -8.18
C ILE A 97 6.06 5.31 -8.12
N LYS A 98 6.46 6.32 -8.88
CA LYS A 98 7.83 6.86 -8.85
C LYS A 98 8.15 7.48 -7.50
N ASP A 99 7.24 8.29 -6.97
CA ASP A 99 7.46 9.00 -5.71
C ASP A 99 7.56 8.04 -4.53
N LYS A 100 6.70 7.01 -4.50
CA LYS A 100 6.59 6.09 -3.37
C LYS A 100 7.53 4.88 -3.48
N TYR A 101 7.74 4.34 -4.68
CA TYR A 101 8.45 3.08 -4.90
C TYR A 101 9.67 3.19 -5.82
N GLY A 102 9.94 4.34 -6.42
CA GLY A 102 10.99 4.52 -7.42
C GLY A 102 12.41 4.17 -6.93
N LYS A 103 12.66 4.29 -5.63
CA LYS A 103 13.95 3.92 -5.00
C LYS A 103 14.05 2.43 -4.63
N SER A 104 12.99 1.65 -4.84
CA SER A 104 12.95 0.25 -4.42
C SER A 104 13.69 -0.65 -5.41
N ARG A 105 14.66 -1.42 -4.92
CA ARG A 105 15.34 -2.46 -5.71
C ARG A 105 14.41 -3.63 -6.11
N GLN A 106 13.24 -3.72 -5.51
CA GLN A 106 12.25 -4.75 -5.78
C GLN A 106 11.30 -4.37 -6.94
N LEU A 107 11.36 -3.12 -7.42
CA LEU A 107 10.54 -2.66 -8.53
C LEU A 107 10.81 -3.52 -9.78
N ARG A 108 9.74 -3.88 -10.47
CA ARG A 108 9.74 -4.66 -11.71
C ARG A 108 8.81 -4.00 -12.70
N PHE A 109 8.92 -4.42 -13.96
CA PHE A 109 8.15 -3.87 -15.07
C PHE A 109 7.56 -5.01 -15.89
N LEU A 110 6.32 -4.86 -16.30
CA LEU A 110 5.63 -5.69 -17.28
C LEU A 110 5.44 -4.85 -18.54
N HIS A 111 6.09 -5.20 -19.63
CA HIS A 111 6.11 -4.43 -20.89
C HIS A 111 6.35 -2.93 -20.62
N GLU A 112 7.46 -2.61 -19.92
CA GLU A 112 7.86 -1.26 -19.49
C GLU A 112 6.94 -0.57 -18.46
N ARG A 113 5.80 -1.17 -18.08
CA ARG A 113 4.84 -0.65 -17.10
C ARG A 113 5.22 -1.10 -15.68
N PRO A 114 5.27 -0.21 -14.69
CA PRO A 114 5.74 -0.56 -13.35
C PRO A 114 4.76 -1.46 -12.61
N ILE A 115 5.31 -2.50 -11.96
CA ILE A 115 4.61 -3.37 -11.01
C ILE A 115 4.98 -2.90 -9.61
N VAL A 116 4.00 -2.52 -8.79
CA VAL A 116 4.23 -2.12 -7.39
C VAL A 116 4.77 -3.32 -6.60
N PRO A 117 5.95 -3.19 -5.98
CA PRO A 117 6.58 -4.30 -5.26
C PRO A 117 5.89 -4.55 -3.91
N VAL A 118 5.37 -5.75 -3.70
CA VAL A 118 4.64 -6.14 -2.47
C VAL A 118 5.50 -5.96 -1.21
N GLY A 119 6.79 -6.25 -1.27
CA GLY A 119 7.69 -6.17 -0.11
C GLY A 119 8.22 -4.77 0.22
N ALA A 120 7.96 -3.77 -0.62
CA ALA A 120 8.48 -2.41 -0.43
C ALA A 120 7.47 -1.51 0.28
N VAL A 121 7.06 -1.89 1.49
CA VAL A 121 6.12 -1.09 2.30
C VAL A 121 6.80 0.18 2.78
N PRO A 122 6.27 1.37 2.47
CA PRO A 122 6.74 2.62 3.06
C PRO A 122 6.23 2.72 4.49
N GLN A 123 7.05 2.29 5.44
CA GLN A 123 6.69 2.31 6.86
C GLN A 123 6.57 3.74 7.37
N LYS A 124 5.45 4.05 7.99
CA LYS A 124 5.19 5.33 8.68
C LYS A 124 5.27 5.11 10.19
N ASN A 125 5.87 6.06 10.90
CA ASN A 125 5.81 6.05 12.36
C ASN A 125 4.38 6.30 12.83
N ALA A 126 3.86 5.44 13.70
CA ALA A 126 2.57 5.66 14.33
C ALA A 126 2.63 6.94 15.17
N GLN A 127 1.68 7.86 14.95
CA GLN A 127 1.63 9.15 15.67
C GLN A 127 1.45 8.97 17.18
N ASN A 128 0.78 7.90 17.59
CA ASN A 128 0.54 7.53 18.99
C ASN A 128 1.80 7.03 19.73
N LYS A 129 2.95 6.88 19.08
CA LYS A 129 4.23 6.63 19.76
C LYS A 129 4.75 7.83 20.58
N ARG A 130 4.25 9.02 20.34
CA ARG A 130 4.61 10.21 21.11
C ARG A 130 3.68 10.30 22.33
N LYS A 131 4.22 10.17 23.54
CA LYS A 131 3.46 10.28 24.81
C LYS A 131 2.62 11.55 24.92
N ASN A 132 3.04 12.62 24.24
CA ASN A 132 2.36 13.92 24.27
C ASN A 132 1.14 13.97 23.34
N ILE A 133 0.97 13.04 22.39
CA ILE A 133 -0.19 13.00 21.50
C ILE A 133 -1.23 12.07 22.13
N ASN A 134 -2.21 12.66 22.80
CA ASN A 134 -3.30 11.93 23.44
C ASN A 134 -4.57 12.78 23.51
N LYS A 135 -5.73 12.14 23.59
CA LYS A 135 -7.04 12.80 23.66
C LYS A 135 -7.38 13.39 25.04
N TYR A 136 -6.60 13.08 26.05
CA TYR A 136 -6.94 13.39 27.45
C TYR A 136 -6.42 14.75 27.90
N THR A 137 -5.42 15.32 27.22
CA THR A 137 -4.87 16.65 27.55
C THR A 137 -5.19 17.64 26.43
N VAL A 138 -5.30 18.94 26.77
CA VAL A 138 -5.52 20.01 25.77
C VAL A 138 -4.41 20.02 24.75
N LYS A 139 -3.15 20.01 25.18
CA LYS A 139 -1.97 19.98 24.33
C LYS A 139 -1.91 18.72 23.45
N GLY A 140 -2.36 17.57 23.98
CA GLY A 140 -2.45 16.33 23.21
C GLY A 140 -3.47 16.41 22.09
N ARG A 141 -4.63 16.98 22.34
CA ARG A 141 -5.67 17.23 21.31
C ARG A 141 -5.19 18.19 20.24
N GLU A 142 -4.55 19.29 20.60
CA GLU A 142 -3.93 20.21 19.63
C GLU A 142 -2.91 19.52 18.72
N LEU A 143 -2.06 18.65 19.30
CA LEU A 143 -1.10 17.87 18.51
C LEU A 143 -1.76 16.85 17.58
N ILE A 144 -2.89 16.26 17.99
CA ILE A 144 -3.69 15.39 17.11
C ILE A 144 -4.19 16.20 15.91
N HIS A 145 -4.81 17.36 16.17
CA HIS A 145 -5.34 18.22 15.11
C HIS A 145 -4.24 18.77 14.18
N LYS A 146 -3.10 19.17 14.74
CA LYS A 146 -1.96 19.64 13.95
C LYS A 146 -1.39 18.59 13.00
N ASN A 147 -1.50 17.30 13.34
CA ASN A 147 -0.99 16.20 12.53
C ASN A 147 -2.07 15.57 11.61
N LEU A 148 -3.34 15.96 11.77
CA LEU A 148 -4.38 15.63 10.80
C LEU A 148 -4.16 16.51 9.57
N THR A 149 -3.70 15.90 8.48
CA THR A 149 -3.71 16.54 7.17
C THR A 149 -5.17 16.59 6.70
N ILE A 150 -5.93 17.55 7.22
CA ILE A 150 -7.26 17.83 6.69
C ILE A 150 -7.02 18.49 5.33
N ASN A 151 -7.43 17.82 4.27
CA ASN A 151 -7.45 18.44 2.96
C ASN A 151 -8.60 19.46 2.94
N THR A 152 -8.30 20.68 3.36
CA THR A 152 -9.28 21.79 3.44
C THR A 152 -9.89 22.09 2.07
N ASP A 153 -9.13 21.89 0.99
CA ASP A 153 -9.62 22.11 -0.38
C ASP A 153 -10.65 21.06 -0.78
N ALA A 154 -10.44 19.80 -0.39
CA ALA A 154 -11.42 18.74 -0.62
C ALA A 154 -12.70 18.95 0.20
N MET A 155 -12.57 19.42 1.45
CA MET A 155 -13.74 19.79 2.26
C MET A 155 -14.51 20.96 1.68
N LEU A 156 -13.84 22.04 1.28
CA LEU A 156 -14.45 23.19 0.65
C LEU A 156 -15.11 22.81 -0.68
N TRP A 157 -14.48 21.94 -1.47
CA TRP A 157 -15.08 21.43 -2.68
C TRP A 157 -16.34 20.63 -2.43
N LEU A 158 -16.36 19.72 -1.43
CA LEU A 158 -17.55 18.96 -1.03
C LEU A 158 -18.69 19.85 -0.52
N MET A 159 -18.35 20.91 0.24
CA MET A 159 -19.35 21.89 0.73
C MET A 159 -19.99 22.69 -0.42
N ARG A 160 -19.20 23.03 -1.45
CA ARG A 160 -19.67 23.78 -2.64
C ARG A 160 -20.41 22.89 -3.65
N ASN A 161 -20.10 21.62 -3.67
CA ASN A 161 -20.66 20.62 -4.59
C ASN A 161 -21.32 19.48 -3.82
N PRO A 162 -22.46 19.71 -3.17
CA PRO A 162 -23.16 18.66 -2.47
C PRO A 162 -23.53 17.55 -3.45
N VAL A 163 -23.13 16.32 -3.14
CA VAL A 163 -23.42 15.14 -3.97
C VAL A 163 -24.93 14.97 -4.00
N LYS A 164 -25.57 15.35 -5.11
CA LYS A 164 -26.98 15.12 -5.33
C LYS A 164 -27.23 13.60 -5.37
N GLY A 165 -27.99 13.09 -4.41
CA GLY A 165 -28.61 11.78 -4.47
C GLY A 165 -27.91 10.65 -3.72
N ARG A 166 -27.81 10.78 -2.41
CA ARG A 166 -27.96 9.64 -1.49
C ARG A 166 -28.86 10.12 -0.34
N SER A 167 -30.15 9.88 -0.48
CA SER A 167 -31.02 9.78 0.70
C SER A 167 -30.53 8.57 1.50
N ILE A 168 -30.30 8.82 2.75
CA ILE A 168 -30.03 7.83 3.79
C ILE A 168 -31.32 7.04 4.03
#